data_42583d002dc105d3eae30a9768c23b84
#
_entry.id   42583d002dc105d3eae30a9768c23b84
#
_cell.length_a   1.000
_cell.length_b   1.000
_cell.length_c   1.000
_cell.angle_alpha   90.00
_cell.angle_beta   90.00
_cell.angle_gamma   90.00
#
_symmetry.space_group_name_H-M   'P 1'
#
loop_
_entity.id
_entity.type
_entity.pdbx_description
1 polymer ?
#
loop_
_entity_poly.entity_id
_entity_poly.type
_entity_poly.pdbx_seq_one_letter_code
_entity_poly.pdbx_strand_id
1 'polypeptide(L)'
;GLGDVYKRQYLDWATRLARTVMASQQLEKRTDWKIPLRGFFYESSRKKRILAYYHQSQEHLMTEGLSMLLTDAPTHPDAPLWKVSCEAYADYLRGISQLIEPYGILPSAVYEVDNTDYKNLYHEGEQVGLPSLEEYNAQVRNGIPLSKDFYLRRFPVAYQFRGFHAVVMGKAKAAFILARLFNDKALRDIATRQVEYILGYNPFAMSTVYGDGYDYPPLYGAYAGNVVGAVPVGIETFENEDEPYFPMQNNCTYKEIWTHTTARLMWCVAELFK
;
A
#
# COMPACT_ATOMS: atom_id res chain seq x y z
N GLY A 1 -8.20 10.59 38.29
CA GLY A 1 -6.76 10.83 38.55
C GLY A 1 -6.04 11.41 37.35
N LEU A 2 -4.77 11.80 37.49
CA LEU A 2 -3.95 12.36 36.37
C LEU A 2 -3.95 11.45 35.13
N GLY A 3 -3.95 10.12 35.30
CA GLY A 3 -4.01 9.15 34.19
C GLY A 3 -5.27 9.25 33.34
N ASP A 4 -6.41 9.60 33.93
CA ASP A 4 -7.67 9.73 33.20
C ASP A 4 -7.73 11.04 32.40
N VAL A 5 -7.07 12.09 32.89
CA VAL A 5 -6.94 13.37 32.18
C VAL A 5 -6.09 13.17 30.91
N TYR A 6 -4.97 12.48 31.02
CA TYR A 6 -4.12 12.19 29.86
C TYR A 6 -4.82 11.29 28.84
N LYS A 7 -5.53 10.25 29.29
CA LYS A 7 -6.31 9.37 28.39
C LYS A 7 -7.34 10.16 27.60
N ARG A 8 -8.09 11.07 28.24
CA ARG A 8 -9.05 11.94 27.55
C ARG A 8 -8.36 12.86 26.53
N GLN A 9 -7.25 13.47 26.90
CA GLN A 9 -6.49 14.34 26.02
C GLN A 9 -5.97 13.60 24.77
N TYR A 10 -5.43 12.39 24.94
CA TYR A 10 -4.98 11.57 23.81
C TYR A 10 -6.14 11.13 22.92
N LEU A 11 -7.30 10.75 23.49
CA LEU A 11 -8.49 10.42 22.73
C LEU A 11 -9.00 11.63 21.92
N ASP A 12 -9.02 12.82 22.52
CA ASP A 12 -9.41 14.06 21.83
C ASP A 12 -8.48 14.35 20.63
N TRP A 13 -7.17 14.17 20.81
CA TRP A 13 -6.21 14.36 19.74
C TRP A 13 -6.39 13.31 18.64
N ALA A 14 -6.51 12.04 18.99
CA ALA A 14 -6.75 10.95 18.05
C ALA A 14 -8.04 11.17 17.25
N THR A 15 -9.11 11.62 17.92
CA THR A 15 -10.39 11.95 17.27
C THR A 15 -10.23 13.10 16.26
N ARG A 16 -9.48 14.16 16.59
CA ARG A 16 -9.22 15.27 15.67
C ARG A 16 -8.44 14.80 14.44
N LEU A 17 -7.40 13.97 14.63
CA LEU A 17 -6.64 13.38 13.53
C LEU A 17 -7.51 12.46 12.68
N ALA A 18 -8.34 11.62 13.29
CA ALA A 18 -9.29 10.76 12.60
C ALA A 18 -10.25 11.55 11.70
N ARG A 19 -10.79 12.68 12.18
CA ARG A 19 -11.63 13.57 11.37
C ARG A 19 -10.90 14.11 10.14
N THR A 20 -9.61 14.46 10.28
CA THR A 20 -8.77 14.91 9.14
C THR A 20 -8.58 13.78 8.13
N VAL A 21 -8.30 12.58 8.59
CA VAL A 21 -8.16 11.38 7.73
C VAL A 21 -9.47 11.12 6.99
N MET A 22 -10.60 11.04 7.70
CA MET A 22 -11.91 10.79 7.09
C MET A 22 -12.30 11.87 6.07
N ALA A 23 -11.97 13.14 6.34
CA ALA A 23 -12.23 14.24 5.40
C ALA A 23 -11.45 14.09 4.07
N SER A 24 -10.33 13.37 4.08
CA SER A 24 -9.54 13.09 2.88
C SER A 24 -9.96 11.81 2.15
N GLN A 25 -10.95 11.07 2.64
CA GLN A 25 -11.39 9.80 2.03
C GLN A 25 -12.49 10.00 0.99
N GLN A 26 -12.47 9.19 -0.05
CA GLN A 26 -13.56 9.07 -1.03
C GLN A 26 -14.60 8.09 -0.49
N LEU A 27 -15.66 8.59 0.13
CA LEU A 27 -16.71 7.74 0.72
C LEU A 27 -17.73 7.26 -0.30
N GLU A 28 -18.09 8.11 -1.27
CA GLU A 28 -19.02 7.77 -2.33
C GLU A 28 -18.34 7.01 -3.47
N LYS A 29 -19.06 6.06 -4.07
CA LYS A 29 -18.55 5.35 -5.25
C LYS A 29 -18.38 6.31 -6.42
N ARG A 30 -17.25 6.23 -7.10
CA ARG A 30 -16.99 6.91 -8.37
C ARG A 30 -17.73 6.17 -9.50
N THR A 31 -19.02 6.44 -9.62
CA THR A 31 -19.89 5.82 -10.64
C THR A 31 -19.59 6.26 -12.07
N ASP A 32 -18.80 7.31 -12.23
CA ASP A 32 -18.24 7.80 -13.49
C ASP A 32 -17.04 6.94 -13.97
N TRP A 33 -16.53 6.03 -13.14
CA TRP A 33 -15.48 5.09 -13.48
C TRP A 33 -16.05 3.75 -13.98
N LYS A 34 -15.37 3.11 -14.95
CA LYS A 34 -15.72 1.77 -15.46
C LYS A 34 -15.78 0.73 -14.34
N ILE A 35 -14.94 0.90 -13.33
CA ILE A 35 -14.92 0.10 -12.11
C ILE A 35 -15.22 1.07 -10.97
N PRO A 36 -16.46 1.06 -10.41
CA PRO A 36 -16.86 2.00 -9.38
C PRO A 36 -16.13 1.71 -8.06
N LEU A 37 -15.09 2.48 -7.76
CA LEU A 37 -14.33 2.39 -6.52
C LEU A 37 -14.74 3.47 -5.51
N ARG A 38 -14.62 3.15 -4.22
CA ARG A 38 -14.69 4.08 -3.10
C ARG A 38 -13.69 3.67 -2.03
N GLY A 39 -13.45 4.52 -1.05
CA GLY A 39 -12.65 4.20 0.12
C GLY A 39 -11.19 4.60 0.03
N PHE A 40 -10.65 4.89 -1.16
CA PHE A 40 -9.31 5.41 -1.31
C PHE A 40 -9.19 6.82 -0.73
N PHE A 41 -7.94 7.24 -0.47
CA PHE A 41 -7.67 8.54 0.14
C PHE A 41 -7.10 9.54 -0.87
N TYR A 42 -7.33 10.80 -0.60
CA TYR A 42 -6.64 11.91 -1.23
C TYR A 42 -5.53 12.41 -0.29
N GLU A 43 -4.57 13.15 -0.81
CA GLU A 43 -3.48 13.72 -0.02
C GLU A 43 -3.94 14.73 1.05
N SER A 44 -5.14 15.29 0.85
CA SER A 44 -5.74 16.22 1.79
C SER A 44 -7.25 16.24 1.68
N SER A 45 -7.91 16.88 2.65
CA SER A 45 -9.36 17.13 2.63
C SER A 45 -9.84 17.99 1.46
N ARG A 46 -8.94 18.64 0.74
CA ARG A 46 -9.26 19.40 -0.50
C ARG A 46 -9.52 18.48 -1.70
N LYS A 47 -9.18 17.21 -1.60
CA LYS A 47 -9.41 16.14 -2.59
C LYS A 47 -8.92 16.48 -4.01
N LYS A 48 -7.79 17.18 -4.11
CA LYS A 48 -7.22 17.54 -5.42
C LYS A 48 -6.46 16.42 -6.09
N ARG A 49 -5.74 15.61 -5.30
CA ARG A 49 -4.90 14.51 -5.80
C ARG A 49 -5.13 13.25 -4.99
N ILE A 50 -5.35 12.14 -5.67
CA ILE A 50 -5.47 10.82 -5.05
C ILE A 50 -4.10 10.45 -4.46
N LEU A 51 -4.11 9.95 -3.22
CA LEU A 51 -2.91 9.56 -2.53
C LEU A 51 -2.36 8.27 -3.15
N ALA A 52 -1.15 8.37 -3.70
CA ALA A 52 -0.39 7.24 -4.20
C ALA A 52 0.71 6.89 -3.20
N TYR A 53 0.82 5.61 -2.89
CA TYR A 53 1.86 5.10 -2.00
C TYR A 53 3.00 4.50 -2.81
N TYR A 54 4.19 4.84 -2.44
CA TYR A 54 5.42 4.30 -3.00
C TYR A 54 6.48 4.18 -1.92
N HIS A 55 7.59 3.53 -2.23
CA HIS A 55 8.75 3.43 -1.38
C HIS A 55 8.41 2.79 -0.01
N GLN A 56 8.39 3.54 1.08
CA GLN A 56 8.18 3.00 2.43
C GLN A 56 6.72 2.68 2.78
N SER A 57 5.78 3.16 2.03
CA SER A 57 4.32 3.07 2.23
C SER A 57 3.84 3.05 3.67
N GLN A 58 3.02 4.00 4.04
CA GLN A 58 2.36 4.07 5.36
C GLN A 58 0.85 3.86 5.24
N GLU A 59 0.39 3.23 4.18
CA GLU A 59 -1.03 3.10 3.83
C GLU A 59 -1.90 2.48 4.92
N HIS A 60 -1.35 1.51 5.64
CA HIS A 60 -2.07 0.83 6.73
C HIS A 60 -2.36 1.72 7.94
N LEU A 61 -1.61 2.80 8.16
CA LEU A 61 -1.71 3.59 9.41
C LEU A 61 -3.07 4.26 9.59
N MET A 62 -3.70 4.72 8.52
CA MET A 62 -5.04 5.33 8.61
C MET A 62 -6.07 4.31 9.08
N THR A 63 -6.06 3.13 8.48
CA THR A 63 -6.94 2.01 8.85
C THR A 63 -6.64 1.49 10.25
N GLU A 64 -5.36 1.36 10.61
CA GLU A 64 -4.92 0.92 11.93
C GLU A 64 -5.41 1.88 13.02
N GLY A 65 -5.20 3.19 12.84
CA GLY A 65 -5.63 4.21 13.79
C GLY A 65 -7.15 4.24 13.99
N LEU A 66 -7.92 4.20 12.89
CA LEU A 66 -9.38 4.16 12.96
C LEU A 66 -9.91 2.86 13.59
N SER A 67 -9.28 1.72 13.30
CA SER A 67 -9.61 0.43 13.90
C SER A 67 -9.34 0.41 15.41
N MET A 68 -8.23 1.00 15.85
CA MET A 68 -7.90 1.15 17.28
C MET A 68 -8.95 2.03 17.98
N LEU A 69 -9.34 3.17 17.40
CA LEU A 69 -10.37 4.03 17.95
C LEU A 69 -11.71 3.30 18.09
N LEU A 70 -12.11 2.50 17.10
CA LEU A 70 -13.32 1.68 17.16
C LEU A 70 -13.28 0.63 18.28
N THR A 71 -12.11 0.03 18.50
CA THR A 71 -11.92 -1.02 19.51
C THR A 71 -11.86 -0.43 20.92
N ASP A 72 -11.11 0.67 21.10
CA ASP A 72 -10.80 1.22 22.41
C ASP A 72 -11.85 2.24 22.90
N ALA A 73 -12.61 2.85 21.98
CA ALA A 73 -13.64 3.83 22.29
C ALA A 73 -14.96 3.57 21.52
N PRO A 74 -15.56 2.37 21.60
CA PRO A 74 -16.73 1.98 20.77
C PRO A 74 -17.99 2.81 21.04
N THR A 75 -18.06 3.48 22.19
CA THR A 75 -19.19 4.34 22.59
C THR A 75 -18.97 5.82 22.27
N HIS A 76 -17.84 6.17 21.66
CA HIS A 76 -17.57 7.55 21.30
C HIS A 76 -18.56 8.05 20.25
N PRO A 77 -19.03 9.31 20.30
CA PRO A 77 -19.97 9.86 19.30
C PRO A 77 -19.53 9.70 17.83
N ASP A 78 -18.24 9.73 17.56
CA ASP A 78 -17.68 9.57 16.22
C ASP A 78 -17.48 8.09 15.80
N ALA A 79 -17.72 7.11 16.69
CA ALA A 79 -17.48 5.69 16.37
C ALA A 79 -18.23 5.22 15.11
N PRO A 80 -19.48 5.63 14.82
CA PRO A 80 -20.15 5.30 13.57
C PRO A 80 -19.40 5.83 12.34
N LEU A 81 -18.80 7.01 12.43
CA LEU A 81 -18.04 7.62 11.32
C LEU A 81 -16.72 6.85 11.06
N TRP A 82 -16.02 6.44 12.12
CA TRP A 82 -14.81 5.62 12.01
C TRP A 82 -15.14 4.27 11.35
N LYS A 83 -16.27 3.67 11.73
CA LYS A 83 -16.74 2.41 11.13
C LYS A 83 -17.01 2.57 9.64
N VAL A 84 -17.75 3.60 9.23
CA VAL A 84 -18.02 3.89 7.81
C VAL A 84 -16.74 4.09 7.02
N SER A 85 -15.75 4.76 7.59
CA SER A 85 -14.44 4.95 6.94
C SER A 85 -13.69 3.63 6.74
N CYS A 86 -13.66 2.77 7.77
CA CYS A 86 -13.07 1.44 7.67
C CYS A 86 -13.80 0.55 6.65
N GLU A 87 -15.13 0.55 6.64
CA GLU A 87 -15.94 -0.18 5.66
C GLU A 87 -15.67 0.30 4.22
N ALA A 88 -15.55 1.61 4.03
CA ALA A 88 -15.23 2.17 2.72
C ALA A 88 -13.85 1.72 2.22
N TYR A 89 -12.85 1.69 3.09
CA TYR A 89 -11.52 1.20 2.71
C TYR A 89 -11.51 -0.33 2.46
N ALA A 90 -12.30 -1.09 3.22
CA ALA A 90 -12.51 -2.51 2.94
C ALA A 90 -13.12 -2.73 1.55
N ASP A 91 -14.08 -1.90 1.15
CA ASP A 91 -14.67 -1.94 -0.18
C ASP A 91 -13.65 -1.59 -1.27
N TYR A 92 -12.75 -0.63 -1.01
CA TYR A 92 -11.64 -0.34 -1.91
C TYR A 92 -10.76 -1.57 -2.15
N LEU A 93 -10.32 -2.23 -1.08
CA LEU A 93 -9.48 -3.42 -1.18
C LEU A 93 -10.19 -4.56 -1.92
N ARG A 94 -11.49 -4.80 -1.64
CA ARG A 94 -12.29 -5.79 -2.39
C ARG A 94 -12.45 -5.39 -3.86
N GLY A 95 -12.65 -4.11 -4.15
CA GLY A 95 -12.78 -3.61 -5.52
C GLY A 95 -11.51 -3.84 -6.34
N ILE A 96 -10.37 -3.45 -5.81
CA ILE A 96 -9.08 -3.62 -6.52
C ILE A 96 -8.59 -5.07 -6.53
N SER A 97 -9.05 -5.93 -5.59
CA SER A 97 -8.70 -7.35 -5.59
C SER A 97 -9.27 -8.12 -6.77
N GLN A 98 -10.28 -7.58 -7.45
CA GLN A 98 -10.78 -8.14 -8.72
C GLN A 98 -9.83 -7.92 -9.90
N LEU A 99 -8.75 -7.17 -9.70
CA LEU A 99 -7.82 -6.71 -10.74
C LEU A 99 -6.37 -7.17 -10.47
N ILE A 100 -6.20 -8.19 -9.62
CA ILE A 100 -4.88 -8.72 -9.24
C ILE A 100 -4.19 -9.51 -10.35
N GLU A 101 -4.96 -10.04 -11.31
CA GLU A 101 -4.39 -10.80 -12.40
C GLU A 101 -3.61 -9.91 -13.41
N PRO A 102 -2.52 -10.44 -14.00
CA PRO A 102 -2.01 -11.82 -13.89
C PRO A 102 -1.00 -12.03 -12.75
N TYR A 103 -0.65 -11.00 -11.98
CA TYR A 103 0.50 -11.03 -11.07
C TYR A 103 0.17 -11.43 -9.62
N GLY A 104 -1.11 -11.47 -9.26
CA GLY A 104 -1.56 -11.85 -7.92
C GLY A 104 -1.41 -10.78 -6.84
N ILE A 105 -1.05 -9.53 -7.18
CA ILE A 105 -0.90 -8.41 -6.25
C ILE A 105 -2.05 -7.42 -6.34
N LEU A 106 -2.36 -6.79 -5.20
CA LEU A 106 -3.26 -5.64 -5.19
C LEU A 106 -2.60 -4.46 -5.93
N PRO A 107 -3.31 -3.83 -6.87
CA PRO A 107 -2.82 -2.62 -7.53
C PRO A 107 -2.36 -1.55 -6.54
N SER A 108 -1.33 -0.80 -6.90
CA SER A 108 -0.68 0.16 -6.02
C SER A 108 -1.54 1.38 -5.74
N ALA A 109 -2.02 2.06 -6.76
CA ALA A 109 -2.80 3.29 -6.62
C ALA A 109 -3.51 3.68 -7.92
N VAL A 110 -4.43 4.64 -7.81
CA VAL A 110 -5.05 5.33 -8.94
C VAL A 110 -4.24 6.58 -9.26
N TYR A 111 -3.94 6.76 -10.54
CA TYR A 111 -3.23 7.90 -11.08
C TYR A 111 -4.10 8.65 -12.09
N GLU A 112 -3.89 9.95 -12.19
CA GLU A 112 -4.58 10.85 -13.09
C GLU A 112 -3.63 11.34 -14.18
N VAL A 113 -4.04 11.27 -15.45
CA VAL A 113 -3.30 11.91 -16.56
C VAL A 113 -3.42 13.44 -16.47
N ASP A 114 -2.50 14.14 -17.09
CA ASP A 114 -2.42 15.61 -17.08
C ASP A 114 -2.36 16.23 -15.67
N ASN A 115 -1.91 15.44 -14.68
CA ASN A 115 -1.70 15.91 -13.33
C ASN A 115 -0.56 16.94 -13.30
N THR A 116 -0.90 18.22 -13.05
CA THR A 116 0.08 19.32 -13.01
C THR A 116 1.14 19.17 -11.93
N ASP A 117 0.83 18.41 -10.88
CA ASP A 117 1.71 18.16 -9.74
C ASP A 117 2.46 16.82 -9.85
N TYR A 118 2.48 16.19 -11.04
CA TYR A 118 3.06 14.86 -11.25
C TYR A 118 4.52 14.77 -10.81
N LYS A 119 5.29 15.85 -10.90
CA LYS A 119 6.69 15.89 -10.49
C LYS A 119 6.89 15.57 -9.02
N ASN A 120 5.89 15.83 -8.17
CA ASN A 120 5.93 15.51 -6.74
C ASN A 120 5.78 14.01 -6.44
N LEU A 121 5.47 13.19 -7.45
CA LEU A 121 5.48 11.73 -7.34
C LEU A 121 6.90 11.15 -7.44
N TYR A 122 7.85 11.93 -7.95
CA TYR A 122 9.23 11.52 -8.15
C TYR A 122 10.11 12.03 -7.01
N HIS A 123 11.03 11.20 -6.55
CA HIS A 123 11.86 11.52 -5.40
C HIS A 123 12.83 12.66 -5.72
N GLU A 124 12.78 13.75 -4.95
CA GLU A 124 13.77 14.85 -5.05
C GLU A 124 15.13 14.34 -4.56
N GLY A 125 16.13 14.39 -5.38
CA GLY A 125 17.52 14.09 -5.01
C GLY A 125 18.13 12.90 -5.73
N GLU A 126 17.35 12.13 -6.46
CA GLU A 126 17.87 11.12 -7.35
C GLU A 126 17.84 11.67 -8.77
N GLN A 127 19.00 12.09 -9.24
CA GLN A 127 19.21 12.86 -10.47
C GLN A 127 19.13 12.02 -11.75
N VAL A 128 18.07 11.25 -11.87
CA VAL A 128 17.64 10.81 -13.18
C VAL A 128 16.59 11.83 -13.61
N GLY A 129 16.74 12.39 -14.81
CA GLY A 129 15.87 13.47 -15.24
C GLY A 129 14.40 13.17 -15.02
N LEU A 130 13.67 14.13 -14.46
CA LEU A 130 12.21 14.00 -14.30
C LEU A 130 11.58 13.78 -15.68
N PRO A 131 10.62 12.85 -15.82
CA PRO A 131 9.93 12.66 -17.08
C PRO A 131 9.17 13.94 -17.48
N SER A 132 9.01 14.13 -18.76
CA SER A 132 8.06 15.11 -19.28
C SER A 132 6.63 14.72 -18.89
N LEU A 133 5.68 15.67 -19.01
CA LEU A 133 4.26 15.35 -18.77
C LEU A 133 3.75 14.27 -19.74
N GLU A 134 4.24 14.23 -20.95
CA GLU A 134 3.89 13.23 -21.96
C GLU A 134 4.37 11.83 -21.56
N GLU A 135 5.62 11.70 -21.11
CA GLU A 135 6.18 10.44 -20.58
C GLU A 135 5.42 9.99 -19.32
N TYR A 136 5.12 10.89 -18.39
CA TYR A 136 4.29 10.57 -17.23
C TYR A 136 2.92 10.05 -17.66
N ASN A 137 2.24 10.74 -18.57
CA ASN A 137 0.94 10.33 -19.08
C ASN A 137 1.00 8.96 -19.77
N ALA A 138 2.06 8.67 -20.51
CA ALA A 138 2.26 7.36 -21.13
C ALA A 138 2.40 6.26 -20.06
N GLN A 139 3.19 6.49 -19.01
CA GLN A 139 3.33 5.58 -17.88
C GLN A 139 1.99 5.34 -17.18
N VAL A 140 1.20 6.38 -16.93
CA VAL A 140 -0.14 6.26 -16.33
C VAL A 140 -1.07 5.41 -17.20
N ARG A 141 -1.12 5.69 -18.52
CA ARG A 141 -1.98 4.98 -19.46
C ARG A 141 -1.63 3.51 -19.67
N ASN A 142 -0.44 3.10 -19.26
CA ASN A 142 -0.04 1.68 -19.26
C ASN A 142 -0.76 0.84 -18.18
N GLY A 143 -1.49 1.49 -17.27
CA GLY A 143 -2.32 0.84 -16.25
C GLY A 143 -3.72 0.44 -16.74
N ILE A 144 -4.55 0.01 -15.81
CA ILE A 144 -5.94 -0.40 -16.03
C ILE A 144 -6.83 0.85 -16.12
N PRO A 145 -7.52 1.11 -17.25
CA PRO A 145 -8.32 2.31 -17.42
C PRO A 145 -9.59 2.28 -16.56
N LEU A 146 -9.74 3.25 -15.66
CA LEU A 146 -10.97 3.51 -14.91
C LEU A 146 -11.87 4.50 -15.65
N SER A 147 -11.28 5.52 -16.27
CA SER A 147 -11.94 6.48 -17.15
C SER A 147 -10.96 6.97 -18.22
N LYS A 148 -11.29 8.02 -18.95
CA LYS A 148 -10.35 8.66 -19.88
C LYS A 148 -9.16 9.31 -19.17
N ASP A 149 -9.36 9.75 -17.89
CA ASP A 149 -8.40 10.55 -17.13
C ASP A 149 -7.76 9.76 -15.97
N PHE A 150 -8.39 8.66 -15.50
CA PHE A 150 -7.95 7.89 -14.34
C PHE A 150 -7.60 6.46 -14.70
N TYR A 151 -6.45 6.00 -14.18
CA TYR A 151 -5.91 4.67 -14.39
C TYR A 151 -5.46 4.06 -13.07
N LEU A 152 -5.75 2.79 -12.88
CA LEU A 152 -5.25 2.00 -11.75
C LEU A 152 -3.96 1.30 -12.17
N ARG A 153 -2.87 1.60 -11.50
CA ARG A 153 -1.57 0.98 -11.76
C ARG A 153 -1.31 -0.15 -10.78
N ARG A 154 -0.83 -1.28 -11.26
CA ARG A 154 -0.36 -2.39 -10.42
C ARG A 154 0.90 -1.99 -9.66
N PHE A 155 1.79 -1.30 -10.36
CA PHE A 155 3.04 -0.77 -9.83
C PHE A 155 2.99 0.75 -9.75
N PRO A 156 3.67 1.37 -8.78
CA PRO A 156 3.69 2.82 -8.66
C PRO A 156 4.21 3.51 -9.93
N VAL A 157 3.60 4.64 -10.29
CA VAL A 157 4.14 5.58 -11.26
C VAL A 157 4.97 6.58 -10.49
N ALA A 158 6.24 6.32 -10.38
CA ALA A 158 7.21 7.23 -9.81
C ALA A 158 8.59 6.72 -10.20
N TYR A 159 9.60 7.57 -10.17
CA TYR A 159 10.96 7.06 -10.19
C TYR A 159 11.19 6.25 -8.91
N GLN A 160 11.17 4.95 -9.05
CA GLN A 160 11.36 4.04 -7.94
C GLN A 160 12.84 3.71 -7.84
N PHE A 161 13.48 4.28 -6.85
CA PHE A 161 14.85 3.92 -6.52
C PHE A 161 14.91 2.63 -5.69
N ARG A 162 13.78 2.19 -5.16
CA ARG A 162 13.63 1.00 -4.31
C ARG A 162 12.38 0.23 -4.70
N GLY A 163 12.43 -1.08 -4.56
CA GLY A 163 11.31 -1.95 -4.78
C GLY A 163 10.10 -1.65 -3.89
N PHE A 164 8.94 -2.24 -4.20
CA PHE A 164 7.67 -1.81 -3.62
C PHE A 164 7.02 -2.84 -2.66
N HIS A 165 7.78 -3.81 -2.13
CA HIS A 165 7.24 -4.75 -1.13
C HIS A 165 6.60 -4.05 0.06
N ALA A 166 7.10 -2.87 0.46
CA ALA A 166 6.48 -2.07 1.50
C ALA A 166 5.04 -1.63 1.17
N VAL A 167 4.72 -1.39 -0.11
CA VAL A 167 3.37 -1.06 -0.59
C VAL A 167 2.48 -2.31 -0.50
N VAL A 168 2.96 -3.44 -1.00
CA VAL A 168 2.24 -4.73 -0.92
C VAL A 168 1.92 -5.08 0.52
N MET A 169 2.93 -5.04 1.42
CA MET A 169 2.74 -5.34 2.84
C MET A 169 1.91 -4.29 3.59
N GLY A 170 1.92 -3.03 3.15
CA GLY A 170 1.04 -1.99 3.69
C GLY A 170 -0.44 -2.33 3.46
N LYS A 171 -0.80 -2.71 2.24
CA LYS A 171 -2.16 -3.16 1.90
C LYS A 171 -2.52 -4.48 2.60
N ALA A 172 -1.60 -5.44 2.64
CA ALA A 172 -1.82 -6.70 3.35
C ALA A 172 -2.14 -6.46 4.84
N LYS A 173 -1.35 -5.62 5.50
CA LYS A 173 -1.57 -5.27 6.91
C LYS A 173 -2.92 -4.60 7.12
N ALA A 174 -3.30 -3.63 6.28
CA ALA A 174 -4.61 -3.00 6.34
C ALA A 174 -5.74 -4.00 6.13
N ALA A 175 -5.61 -4.92 5.16
CA ALA A 175 -6.61 -5.96 4.91
C ALA A 175 -6.77 -6.92 6.10
N PHE A 176 -5.69 -7.36 6.75
CA PHE A 176 -5.77 -8.19 7.97
C PHE A 176 -6.43 -7.44 9.13
N ILE A 177 -6.11 -6.16 9.33
CA ILE A 177 -6.73 -5.33 10.37
C ILE A 177 -8.26 -5.28 10.16
N LEU A 178 -8.70 -5.01 8.92
CA LEU A 178 -10.12 -4.95 8.58
C LEU A 178 -10.79 -6.31 8.61
N ALA A 179 -10.10 -7.37 8.19
CA ALA A 179 -10.57 -8.74 8.28
C ALA A 179 -10.92 -9.11 9.74
N ARG A 180 -10.05 -8.75 10.68
CA ARG A 180 -10.28 -8.96 12.11
C ARG A 180 -11.41 -8.07 12.65
N LEU A 181 -11.41 -6.78 12.27
CA LEU A 181 -12.41 -5.82 12.73
C LEU A 181 -13.85 -6.22 12.36
N PHE A 182 -14.02 -6.74 11.14
CA PHE A 182 -15.33 -7.09 10.58
C PHE A 182 -15.61 -8.60 10.53
N ASN A 183 -14.70 -9.44 11.03
CA ASN A 183 -14.75 -10.91 10.90
C ASN A 183 -14.94 -11.34 9.43
N ASP A 184 -14.15 -10.77 8.53
CA ASP A 184 -14.29 -10.90 7.08
C ASP A 184 -13.24 -11.84 6.49
N LYS A 185 -13.67 -13.04 6.12
CA LYS A 185 -12.82 -14.04 5.51
C LYS A 185 -12.25 -13.59 4.15
N ALA A 186 -13.04 -12.89 3.33
CA ALA A 186 -12.58 -12.46 2.01
C ALA A 186 -11.42 -11.46 2.11
N LEU A 187 -11.47 -10.51 3.06
CA LEU A 187 -10.35 -9.62 3.32
C LEU A 187 -9.11 -10.35 3.83
N ARG A 188 -9.31 -11.39 4.65
CA ARG A 188 -8.22 -12.25 5.12
C ARG A 188 -7.57 -12.99 3.95
N ASP A 189 -8.36 -13.57 3.06
CA ASP A 189 -7.85 -14.28 1.87
C ASP A 189 -7.08 -13.31 0.94
N ILE A 190 -7.58 -12.08 0.74
CA ILE A 190 -6.88 -11.02 0.00
C ILE A 190 -5.52 -10.71 0.63
N ALA A 191 -5.47 -10.53 1.95
CA ALA A 191 -4.25 -10.24 2.68
C ALA A 191 -3.25 -11.40 2.61
N THR A 192 -3.72 -12.63 2.77
CA THR A 192 -2.92 -13.85 2.67
C THR A 192 -2.24 -13.94 1.31
N ARG A 193 -2.97 -13.66 0.24
CA ARG A 193 -2.42 -13.65 -1.12
C ARG A 193 -1.25 -12.69 -1.30
N GLN A 194 -1.27 -11.53 -0.62
CA GLN A 194 -0.16 -10.58 -0.68
C GLN A 194 1.09 -11.12 0.07
N VAL A 195 0.89 -11.86 1.15
CA VAL A 195 1.99 -12.55 1.86
C VAL A 195 2.57 -13.66 0.98
N GLU A 196 1.71 -14.47 0.38
CA GLU A 196 2.12 -15.54 -0.54
C GLU A 196 2.93 -15.01 -1.73
N TYR A 197 2.60 -13.82 -2.24
CA TYR A 197 3.38 -13.17 -3.30
C TYR A 197 4.82 -12.91 -2.88
N ILE A 198 5.05 -12.45 -1.67
CA ILE A 198 6.41 -12.25 -1.13
C ILE A 198 7.14 -13.59 -0.94
N LEU A 199 6.41 -14.64 -0.55
CA LEU A 199 6.94 -15.97 -0.26
C LEU A 199 7.10 -16.87 -1.51
N GLY A 200 6.87 -16.35 -2.71
CA GLY A 200 7.16 -17.07 -3.96
C GLY A 200 5.98 -17.33 -4.88
N TYR A 201 4.74 -17.06 -4.46
CA TYR A 201 3.59 -17.13 -5.35
C TYR A 201 3.50 -15.87 -6.23
N ASN A 202 4.56 -15.64 -6.98
CA ASN A 202 4.78 -14.47 -7.84
C ASN A 202 5.24 -14.94 -9.23
N PRO A 203 5.31 -14.03 -10.23
CA PRO A 203 5.70 -14.39 -11.61
C PRO A 203 7.11 -14.99 -11.75
N PHE A 204 7.95 -14.85 -10.74
CA PHE A 204 9.31 -15.40 -10.73
C PHE A 204 9.39 -16.78 -10.08
N ALA A 205 8.29 -17.28 -9.48
CA ALA A 205 8.21 -18.54 -8.73
C ALA A 205 9.32 -18.68 -7.67
N MET A 206 9.73 -17.58 -7.05
CA MET A 206 10.87 -17.47 -6.16
C MET A 206 10.49 -16.71 -4.90
N SER A 207 10.82 -17.25 -3.72
CA SER A 207 10.71 -16.49 -2.47
C SER A 207 11.63 -15.27 -2.54
N THR A 208 11.11 -14.11 -2.17
CA THR A 208 11.94 -12.90 -2.07
C THR A 208 12.55 -12.74 -0.67
N VAL A 209 12.26 -13.65 0.24
CA VAL A 209 12.84 -13.70 1.58
C VAL A 209 14.17 -14.47 1.54
N TYR A 210 15.25 -13.85 1.98
CA TYR A 210 16.56 -14.47 1.93
C TYR A 210 16.61 -15.73 2.81
N GLY A 211 17.07 -16.82 2.23
CA GLY A 211 17.20 -18.11 2.92
C GLY A 211 15.91 -18.90 3.09
N ASP A 212 14.81 -18.46 2.45
CA ASP A 212 13.53 -19.16 2.47
C ASP A 212 13.34 -19.95 1.16
N GLY A 213 12.97 -21.23 1.28
CA GLY A 213 12.75 -22.10 0.13
C GLY A 213 14.03 -22.53 -0.59
N TYR A 214 13.87 -23.05 -1.81
CA TYR A 214 14.96 -23.51 -2.66
C TYR A 214 15.63 -22.42 -3.45
N ASP A 215 14.86 -21.44 -3.87
CA ASP A 215 15.29 -20.34 -4.72
C ASP A 215 14.91 -18.99 -4.08
N TYR A 216 15.93 -18.20 -3.82
CA TYR A 216 15.80 -16.87 -3.25
C TYR A 216 16.93 -15.97 -3.74
N PRO A 217 16.69 -14.64 -3.87
CA PRO A 217 17.70 -13.74 -4.41
C PRO A 217 18.83 -13.49 -3.40
N PRO A 218 20.06 -13.20 -3.88
CA PRO A 218 21.09 -12.66 -3.01
C PRO A 218 20.64 -11.31 -2.46
N LEU A 219 21.08 -10.99 -1.24
CA LEU A 219 20.88 -9.67 -0.65
C LEU A 219 21.91 -8.68 -1.19
N TYR A 220 21.55 -7.40 -1.22
CA TYR A 220 22.50 -6.33 -1.44
C TYR A 220 23.37 -6.18 -0.18
N GLY A 221 24.51 -6.80 -0.23
CA GLY A 221 25.37 -7.08 0.94
C GLY A 221 26.54 -6.14 1.10
N ALA A 222 26.49 -4.88 0.62
CA ALA A 222 27.64 -3.98 0.74
C ALA A 222 28.10 -3.75 2.19
N TYR A 223 27.17 -3.85 3.16
CA TYR A 223 27.48 -3.57 4.58
C TYR A 223 26.86 -4.54 5.58
N ALA A 224 25.86 -5.33 5.22
CA ALA A 224 25.03 -6.06 6.18
C ALA A 224 25.30 -7.58 6.23
N GLY A 225 26.01 -8.14 5.26
CA GLY A 225 26.15 -9.60 5.13
C GLY A 225 24.82 -10.30 4.86
N ASN A 226 24.79 -11.61 5.02
CA ASN A 226 23.62 -12.44 4.79
C ASN A 226 22.78 -12.56 6.06
N VAL A 227 21.56 -12.07 6.02
CA VAL A 227 20.59 -12.14 7.13
C VAL A 227 19.44 -13.04 6.69
N VAL A 228 19.43 -14.30 7.17
CA VAL A 228 18.33 -15.23 6.89
C VAL A 228 17.01 -14.67 7.42
N GLY A 229 15.96 -14.73 6.62
CA GLY A 229 14.65 -14.15 6.93
C GLY A 229 14.52 -12.66 6.59
N ALA A 230 15.59 -12.02 6.10
CA ALA A 230 15.49 -10.62 5.67
C ALA A 230 14.67 -10.48 4.39
N VAL A 231 13.84 -9.44 4.37
CA VAL A 231 12.97 -9.12 3.24
C VAL A 231 13.54 -7.90 2.52
N PRO A 232 13.91 -8.03 1.24
CA PRO A 232 14.39 -6.91 0.46
C PRO A 232 13.27 -5.91 0.15
N VAL A 233 13.64 -4.74 -0.34
CA VAL A 233 12.70 -3.77 -0.90
C VAL A 233 11.89 -4.35 -2.05
N GLY A 234 12.47 -5.23 -2.85
CA GLY A 234 11.81 -6.29 -3.61
C GLY A 234 11.44 -5.95 -5.05
N ILE A 235 10.42 -6.66 -5.52
CA ILE A 235 9.92 -6.59 -6.88
C ILE A 235 9.44 -5.18 -7.20
N GLU A 236 9.75 -4.72 -8.41
CA GLU A 236 9.34 -3.44 -8.96
C GLU A 236 9.12 -3.60 -10.47
N THR A 237 9.09 -2.51 -11.21
CA THR A 237 9.05 -2.50 -12.67
C THR A 237 10.37 -2.03 -13.25
N PHE A 238 10.59 -2.35 -14.52
CA PHE A 238 11.64 -1.75 -15.33
C PHE A 238 11.07 -0.51 -16.04
N GLU A 239 11.74 0.63 -15.95
CA GLU A 239 11.36 1.89 -16.61
C GLU A 239 9.90 2.35 -16.39
N ASN A 240 9.35 2.09 -15.20
CA ASN A 240 7.95 2.39 -14.83
C ASN A 240 6.88 1.70 -15.69
N GLU A 241 7.19 0.59 -16.34
CA GLU A 241 6.18 -0.27 -16.96
C GLU A 241 5.24 -0.88 -15.91
N ASP A 242 4.03 -1.28 -16.30
CA ASP A 242 3.09 -1.92 -15.36
C ASP A 242 3.25 -3.46 -15.31
N GLU A 243 4.51 -3.91 -15.42
CA GLU A 243 4.93 -5.30 -15.39
C GLU A 243 6.01 -5.54 -14.33
N PRO A 244 6.00 -6.71 -13.66
CA PRO A 244 6.96 -6.97 -12.60
C PRO A 244 8.36 -7.22 -13.16
N TYR A 245 9.35 -6.66 -12.48
CA TYR A 245 10.77 -6.86 -12.77
C TYR A 245 11.54 -7.11 -11.48
N PHE A 246 12.39 -8.14 -11.49
CA PHE A 246 13.20 -8.51 -10.35
C PHE A 246 14.49 -9.18 -10.82
N PRO A 247 15.53 -8.43 -11.17
CA PRO A 247 16.76 -8.98 -11.72
C PRO A 247 17.55 -9.77 -10.66
N MET A 248 18.26 -10.80 -11.08
CA MET A 248 19.16 -11.58 -10.21
C MET A 248 20.42 -10.82 -9.80
N GLN A 249 20.73 -9.75 -10.47
CA GLN A 249 21.88 -8.89 -10.16
C GLN A 249 21.81 -8.34 -8.74
N ASN A 250 22.97 -8.19 -8.12
CA ASN A 250 23.12 -7.54 -6.81
C ASN A 250 22.95 -6.02 -6.96
N ASN A 251 21.75 -5.54 -6.76
CA ASN A 251 21.33 -4.17 -6.96
C ASN A 251 20.51 -3.66 -5.77
N CYS A 252 20.87 -2.49 -5.24
CA CYS A 252 20.17 -1.92 -4.07
C CYS A 252 18.70 -1.60 -4.36
N THR A 253 18.34 -1.25 -5.59
CA THR A 253 16.97 -0.94 -6.00
C THR A 253 16.00 -2.08 -5.70
N TYR A 254 16.45 -3.33 -5.79
CA TYR A 254 15.63 -4.53 -5.61
C TYR A 254 16.01 -5.34 -4.37
N LYS A 255 17.27 -5.31 -3.95
CA LYS A 255 17.85 -6.24 -2.98
C LYS A 255 18.22 -5.62 -1.64
N GLU A 256 18.09 -4.30 -1.47
CA GLU A 256 18.37 -3.66 -0.19
C GLU A 256 17.39 -4.13 0.89
N ILE A 257 17.92 -4.38 2.09
CA ILE A 257 17.10 -4.84 3.22
C ILE A 257 16.66 -3.63 4.02
N TRP A 258 15.36 -3.59 4.31
CA TRP A 258 14.79 -2.56 5.16
C TRP A 258 14.00 -3.18 6.32
N THR A 259 14.29 -2.72 7.52
CA THR A 259 13.66 -3.24 8.74
C THR A 259 12.14 -3.13 8.73
N HIS A 260 11.58 -2.06 8.18
CA HIS A 260 10.14 -1.87 8.15
C HIS A 260 9.43 -2.85 7.19
N THR A 261 10.05 -3.25 6.08
CA THR A 261 9.49 -4.27 5.18
C THR A 261 9.48 -5.63 5.87
N THR A 262 10.61 -6.01 6.49
CA THR A 262 10.72 -7.25 7.26
C THR A 262 9.74 -7.29 8.44
N ALA A 263 9.65 -6.21 9.22
CA ALA A 263 8.73 -6.12 10.36
C ALA A 263 7.25 -6.22 9.94
N ARG A 264 6.87 -5.66 8.79
CA ARG A 264 5.50 -5.80 8.27
C ARG A 264 5.20 -7.21 7.83
N LEU A 265 6.13 -7.87 7.13
CA LEU A 265 5.95 -9.28 6.78
C LEU A 265 5.80 -10.13 8.04
N MET A 266 6.67 -9.98 9.04
CA MET A 266 6.55 -10.68 10.32
C MET A 266 5.18 -10.46 10.97
N TRP A 267 4.68 -9.23 10.98
CA TRP A 267 3.36 -8.92 11.53
C TRP A 267 2.25 -9.62 10.72
N CYS A 268 2.31 -9.56 9.39
CA CYS A 268 1.32 -10.21 8.51
C CYS A 268 1.33 -11.73 8.66
N VAL A 269 2.53 -12.34 8.73
CA VAL A 269 2.67 -13.78 8.97
C VAL A 269 2.07 -14.17 10.33
N ALA A 270 2.31 -13.38 11.38
CA ALA A 270 1.71 -13.64 12.69
C ALA A 270 0.16 -13.62 12.66
N GLU A 271 -0.47 -12.84 11.78
CA GLU A 271 -1.93 -12.84 11.61
C GLU A 271 -2.46 -14.13 10.96
N LEU A 272 -1.62 -14.87 10.21
CA LEU A 272 -2.04 -16.15 9.61
C LEU A 272 -2.29 -17.24 10.66
N PHE A 273 -1.71 -17.09 11.85
CA PHE A 273 -1.84 -18.08 12.96
C PHE A 273 -2.91 -17.69 13.98
N LYS A 274 -3.65 -16.62 13.76
CA LYS A 274 -4.80 -16.20 14.58
C LYS A 274 -6.11 -16.61 13.93
#